data_c70bd3132c6a595f85b21db02987cfe6
#
_entry.id   c70bd3132c6a595f85b21db02987cfe6
#
_cell.length_a   1.000
_cell.length_b   1.000
_cell.length_c   1.000
_cell.angle_alpha   90.00
_cell.angle_beta   90.00
_cell.angle_gamma   90.00
#
_symmetry.space_group_name_H-M   'P 1'
#
loop_
_entity.id
_entity.type
_entity.pdbx_description
1 polymer ?
#
loop_
_entity_poly.entity_id
_entity_poly.type
_entity_poly.pdbx_seq_one_letter_code
_entity_poly.pdbx_strand_id
1 'polypeptide(L)'
;MTDFAEDFNLDMTKVIANTISHDDLMQERLQDKDYQRIYLETSLEEFAKDGNINAFIRSLQHVVKARGRGAISALARDLDMDRSNLSDILNGKVQPKISTTLKLLKGLGYKIELKSA
;
A
#
# COMPACT_ATOMS: atom_id res chain seq x y z
N MET A 1 19.28 -21.49 -25.82
CA MET A 1 19.05 -21.12 -25.73
C MET A 1 18.82 -21.07 -25.45
N THR A 2 18.73 -21.17 -25.31
CA THR A 2 18.46 -20.92 -25.03
C THR A 2 18.25 -21.09 -24.43
N ASP A 3 18.49 -21.35 -24.54
CA ASP A 3 18.17 -21.24 -23.99
C ASP A 3 18.21 -21.37 -23.11
N PHE A 4 18.47 -21.26 -22.79
CA PHE A 4 18.29 -20.99 -21.92
C PHE A 4 17.82 -20.60 -21.58
N ALA A 5 17.99 -20.20 -21.85
CA ALA A 5 17.39 -19.66 -21.66
C ALA A 5 16.46 -19.71 -21.82
N GLU A 6 16.39 -20.11 -22.42
CA GLU A 6 15.60 -20.33 -22.59
C GLU A 6 15.17 -21.09 -22.06
N ASP A 7 15.75 -21.63 -21.97
CA ASP A 7 15.32 -22.17 -21.33
C ASP A 7 15.28 -22.28 -20.20
N PHE A 8 15.69 -21.92 -20.03
CA PHE A 8 15.49 -21.73 -18.90
C PHE A 8 15.05 -20.91 -18.33
N ASN A 9 15.32 -20.67 -18.46
CA ASN A 9 14.85 -19.54 -18.02
C ASN A 9 13.49 -19.24 -18.04
N LEU A 10 13.07 -19.29 -18.83
CA LEU A 10 11.71 -19.05 -19.07
C LEU A 10 10.81 -19.80 -18.15
N ASP A 11 11.07 -21.03 -17.97
CA ASP A 11 10.30 -21.87 -17.07
C ASP A 11 10.43 -21.43 -15.63
N MET A 12 11.59 -20.94 -15.28
CA MET A 12 11.80 -20.42 -13.94
C MET A 12 10.88 -19.23 -13.67
N THR A 13 10.71 -18.36 -14.63
CA THR A 13 9.81 -17.24 -14.49
C THR A 13 8.37 -17.69 -14.27
N LYS A 14 7.93 -18.69 -15.00
CA LYS A 14 6.59 -19.21 -14.84
C LYS A 14 6.37 -19.85 -13.49
N VAL A 15 7.34 -20.59 -13.03
CA VAL A 15 7.26 -21.25 -11.73
C VAL A 15 7.13 -20.20 -10.63
N ILE A 16 7.94 -19.17 -10.70
CA ILE A 16 7.87 -18.10 -9.71
C ILE A 16 6.51 -17.41 -9.76
N ALA A 17 6.02 -17.12 -10.94
CA ALA A 17 4.73 -16.47 -11.10
C ALA A 17 3.58 -17.32 -10.56
N ASN A 18 3.69 -18.63 -10.69
CA ASN A 18 2.66 -19.54 -10.19
C ASN A 18 2.74 -19.77 -8.70
N THR A 19 3.91 -19.55 -8.12
CA THR A 19 4.15 -19.83 -6.71
C THR A 19 3.86 -18.64 -5.85
N ILE A 20 4.28 -17.44 -6.28
CA ILE A 20 4.13 -16.22 -5.51
C ILE A 20 3.56 -15.13 -6.43
N SER A 21 2.39 -14.62 -6.10
CA SER A 21 1.80 -13.54 -6.86
C SER A 21 2.53 -12.24 -6.54
N HIS A 22 2.34 -11.24 -7.40
CA HIS A 22 2.91 -9.91 -7.17
C HIS A 22 2.42 -9.33 -5.85
N ASP A 23 1.12 -9.51 -5.56
CA ASP A 23 0.54 -9.01 -4.32
C ASP A 23 1.13 -9.71 -3.11
N ASP A 24 1.33 -11.02 -3.19
CA ASP A 24 1.91 -11.76 -2.08
C ASP A 24 3.34 -11.31 -1.80
N LEU A 25 4.12 -11.07 -2.87
CA LEU A 25 5.48 -10.59 -2.71
C LEU A 25 5.50 -9.20 -2.08
N MET A 26 4.61 -8.33 -2.53
CA MET A 26 4.49 -6.99 -1.97
C MET A 26 4.13 -7.06 -0.49
N GLN A 27 3.16 -7.92 -0.13
CA GLN A 27 2.74 -8.06 1.25
C GLN A 27 3.88 -8.57 2.12
N GLU A 28 4.70 -9.45 1.60
CA GLU A 28 5.86 -9.95 2.34
C GLU A 28 6.84 -8.81 2.61
N ARG A 29 7.13 -8.00 1.60
CA ARG A 29 8.05 -6.87 1.75
C ARG A 29 7.51 -5.81 2.70
N LEU A 30 6.20 -5.61 2.68
CA LEU A 30 5.56 -4.61 3.53
C LEU A 30 5.53 -5.00 5.01
N GLN A 31 6.00 -6.19 5.36
CA GLN A 31 6.18 -6.54 6.77
C GLN A 31 7.31 -5.74 7.41
N ASP A 32 8.22 -5.21 6.59
CA ASP A 32 9.31 -4.36 7.06
C ASP A 32 8.81 -2.93 7.20
N LYS A 33 8.97 -2.35 8.39
CA LYS A 33 8.48 -0.99 8.66
C LYS A 33 9.17 0.07 7.80
N ASP A 34 10.46 -0.10 7.56
CA ASP A 34 11.19 0.85 6.71
C ASP A 34 10.69 0.77 5.29
N TYR A 35 10.40 -0.44 4.82
CA TYR A 35 9.86 -0.60 3.48
C TYR A 35 8.47 0.03 3.38
N GLN A 36 7.63 -0.11 4.41
CA GLN A 36 6.32 0.54 4.43
C GLN A 36 6.44 2.05 4.28
N ARG A 37 7.35 2.65 5.02
CA ARG A 37 7.56 4.08 4.97
C ARG A 37 8.00 4.53 3.59
N ILE A 38 8.99 3.85 3.03
CA ILE A 38 9.49 4.19 1.70
C ILE A 38 8.40 4.02 0.65
N TYR A 39 7.63 2.96 0.76
CA TYR A 39 6.54 2.68 -0.15
C TYR A 39 5.50 3.81 -0.13
N LEU A 40 5.13 4.29 1.06
CA LEU A 40 4.17 5.39 1.18
C LEU A 40 4.76 6.71 0.72
N GLU A 41 6.03 6.97 1.02
CA GLU A 41 6.70 8.17 0.54
C GLU A 41 6.73 8.22 -0.98
N THR A 42 7.11 7.11 -1.61
CA THR A 42 7.15 7.03 -3.06
C THR A 42 5.76 7.25 -3.65
N SER A 43 4.76 6.62 -3.06
CA SER A 43 3.39 6.75 -3.52
C SER A 43 2.88 8.18 -3.38
N LEU A 44 3.25 8.85 -2.30
CA LEU A 44 2.87 10.24 -2.10
C LEU A 44 3.54 11.16 -3.12
N GLU A 45 4.81 10.92 -3.43
CA GLU A 45 5.52 11.67 -4.46
C GLU A 45 4.86 11.49 -5.83
N GLU A 46 4.46 10.28 -6.15
CA GLU A 46 3.76 10.00 -7.40
C GLU A 46 2.44 10.75 -7.45
N PHE A 47 1.70 10.75 -6.35
CA PHE A 47 0.45 11.48 -6.27
C PHE A 47 0.68 12.98 -6.48
N ALA A 48 1.75 13.52 -5.91
CA ALA A 48 2.07 14.94 -6.10
C ALA A 48 2.33 15.27 -7.56
N LYS A 49 2.85 14.31 -8.33
CA LYS A 49 3.17 14.52 -9.74
C LYS A 49 1.95 14.38 -10.66
N ASP A 50 1.14 13.34 -10.44
CA ASP A 50 0.09 13.01 -11.38
C ASP A 50 -1.31 13.28 -10.87
N GLY A 51 -1.47 13.60 -9.59
CA GLY A 51 -2.78 13.89 -9.02
C GLY A 51 -3.69 12.69 -8.85
N ASN A 52 -3.15 11.49 -9.00
CA ASN A 52 -3.95 10.28 -8.93
C ASN A 52 -4.08 9.81 -7.47
N ILE A 53 -5.12 10.31 -6.80
CA ILE A 53 -5.37 9.97 -5.40
C ILE A 53 -5.69 8.49 -5.24
N ASN A 54 -6.30 7.87 -6.25
CA ASN A 54 -6.71 6.47 -6.14
C ASN A 54 -5.50 5.55 -5.96
N ALA A 55 -4.40 5.84 -6.65
CA ALA A 55 -3.19 5.04 -6.50
C ALA A 55 -2.61 5.18 -5.10
N PHE A 56 -2.65 6.38 -4.55
CA PHE A 56 -2.16 6.61 -3.20
C PHE A 56 -3.04 5.88 -2.16
N ILE A 57 -4.36 5.93 -2.32
CA ILE A 57 -5.28 5.23 -1.43
C ILE A 57 -5.03 3.72 -1.50
N ARG A 58 -4.75 3.20 -2.69
CA ARG A 58 -4.42 1.79 -2.83
C ARG A 58 -3.15 1.44 -2.05
N SER A 59 -2.18 2.33 -2.06
CA SER A 59 -0.97 2.13 -1.27
C SER A 59 -1.26 2.08 0.22
N LEU A 60 -2.15 2.96 0.70
CA LEU A 60 -2.59 2.92 2.09
C LEU A 60 -3.28 1.60 2.41
N GLN A 61 -4.11 1.12 1.50
CA GLN A 61 -4.78 -0.17 1.67
C GLN A 61 -3.76 -1.29 1.83
N HIS A 62 -2.73 -1.29 0.99
CA HIS A 62 -1.69 -2.32 1.05
C HIS A 62 -0.98 -2.31 2.40
N VAL A 63 -0.68 -1.13 2.92
CA VAL A 63 0.00 -1.02 4.21
C VAL A 63 -0.89 -1.48 5.35
N VAL A 64 -2.18 -1.09 5.33
CA VAL A 64 -3.11 -1.53 6.36
C VAL A 64 -3.25 -3.05 6.33
N LYS A 65 -3.34 -3.62 5.13
CA LYS A 65 -3.43 -5.07 5.00
C LYS A 65 -2.19 -5.76 5.55
N ALA A 66 -1.03 -5.17 5.33
CA ALA A 66 0.24 -5.72 5.82
C ALA A 66 0.33 -5.70 7.34
N ARG A 67 -0.42 -4.82 8.00
CA ARG A 67 -0.47 -4.75 9.46
C ARG A 67 -1.26 -5.90 10.07
N GLY A 68 -1.95 -6.68 9.25
CA GLY A 68 -2.54 -7.94 9.66
C GLY A 68 -4.01 -7.88 9.98
N ARG A 69 -4.50 -9.02 10.48
CA ARG A 69 -5.90 -9.17 10.82
C ARG A 69 -6.26 -8.20 11.93
N GLY A 70 -7.41 -7.56 11.80
CA GLY A 70 -7.88 -6.61 12.81
C GLY A 70 -7.31 -5.22 12.68
N ALA A 71 -6.39 -4.98 11.74
CA ALA A 71 -5.78 -3.66 11.58
C ALA A 71 -6.83 -2.61 11.20
N ILE A 72 -7.77 -2.95 10.34
CA ILE A 72 -8.82 -1.99 9.95
C ILE A 72 -9.67 -1.62 11.15
N SER A 73 -10.06 -2.59 11.97
CA SER A 73 -10.87 -2.33 13.16
C SER A 73 -10.11 -1.48 14.17
N ALA A 74 -8.84 -1.77 14.38
CA ALA A 74 -8.03 -1.01 15.32
C ALA A 74 -7.85 0.43 14.83
N LEU A 75 -7.57 0.60 13.54
CA LEU A 75 -7.39 1.91 12.96
C LEU A 75 -8.68 2.73 13.01
N ALA A 76 -9.81 2.12 12.70
CA ALA A 76 -11.11 2.79 12.77
C ALA A 76 -11.39 3.27 14.18
N ARG A 77 -11.07 2.45 15.18
CA ARG A 77 -11.25 2.83 16.58
C ARG A 77 -10.37 4.01 16.95
N ASP A 78 -9.10 3.96 16.53
CA ASP A 78 -8.15 5.04 16.83
C ASP A 78 -8.57 6.36 16.19
N LEU A 79 -9.21 6.29 15.04
CA LEU A 79 -9.63 7.47 14.29
C LEU A 79 -11.06 7.88 14.61
N ASP A 80 -11.73 7.15 15.49
CA ASP A 80 -13.14 7.37 15.83
C ASP A 80 -13.99 7.37 14.57
N MET A 81 -13.76 6.36 13.73
CA MET A 81 -14.47 6.17 12.46
C MET A 81 -15.23 4.86 12.48
N ASP A 82 -16.29 4.82 11.69
CA ASP A 82 -16.99 3.57 11.44
C ASP A 82 -16.11 2.68 10.56
N ARG A 83 -16.00 1.40 10.95
CA ARG A 83 -15.16 0.45 10.23
C ARG A 83 -15.58 0.30 8.76
N SER A 84 -16.87 0.30 8.50
CA SER A 84 -17.39 0.19 7.13
C SER A 84 -16.97 1.39 6.30
N ASN A 85 -17.02 2.58 6.89
CA ASN A 85 -16.63 3.79 6.20
C ASN A 85 -15.15 3.77 5.87
N LEU A 86 -14.32 3.36 6.82
CA LEU A 86 -12.89 3.23 6.58
C LEU A 86 -12.61 2.21 5.47
N SER A 87 -13.30 1.08 5.51
CA SER A 87 -13.15 0.06 4.49
C SER A 87 -13.51 0.59 3.10
N ASP A 88 -14.60 1.36 3.00
CA ASP A 88 -15.02 1.95 1.73
C ASP A 88 -13.97 2.92 1.20
N ILE A 89 -13.37 3.72 2.06
CA ILE A 89 -12.31 4.63 1.67
C ILE A 89 -11.11 3.85 1.12
N LEU A 90 -10.67 2.83 1.85
CA LEU A 90 -9.49 2.05 1.46
C LEU A 90 -9.73 1.25 0.19
N ASN A 91 -10.98 0.88 -0.08
CA ASN A 91 -11.34 0.16 -1.29
C ASN A 91 -11.63 1.07 -2.48
N GLY A 92 -11.48 2.39 -2.28
CA GLY A 92 -11.67 3.34 -3.36
C GLY A 92 -13.11 3.66 -3.69
N LYS A 93 -14.05 3.25 -2.86
CA LYS A 93 -15.47 3.53 -3.09
C LYS A 93 -15.85 4.95 -2.74
N VAL A 94 -15.15 5.54 -1.80
CA VAL A 94 -15.40 6.90 -1.32
C VAL A 94 -14.06 7.62 -1.30
N GLN A 95 -14.02 8.82 -1.88
CA GLN A 95 -12.81 9.62 -1.86
C GLN A 95 -12.73 10.35 -0.52
N PRO A 96 -11.64 10.19 0.24
CA PRO A 96 -11.53 10.84 1.54
C PRO A 96 -11.19 12.32 1.41
N LYS A 97 -11.57 13.09 2.42
CA LYS A 97 -11.11 14.45 2.55
C LYS A 97 -9.63 14.42 2.95
N ILE A 98 -8.93 15.53 2.71
CA ILE A 98 -7.53 15.62 3.08
C ILE A 98 -7.34 15.43 4.58
N SER A 99 -8.26 15.95 5.39
CA SER A 99 -8.19 15.76 6.83
C SER A 99 -8.26 14.30 7.22
N THR A 100 -9.10 13.52 6.55
CA THR A 100 -9.21 12.09 6.79
C THR A 100 -7.94 11.38 6.37
N THR A 101 -7.38 11.75 5.22
CA THR A 101 -6.14 11.14 4.74
C THR A 101 -5.00 11.39 5.71
N LEU A 102 -4.88 12.61 6.23
CA LEU A 102 -3.86 12.92 7.22
C LEU A 102 -4.05 12.13 8.51
N LYS A 103 -5.29 11.94 8.94
CA LYS A 103 -5.59 11.12 10.12
C LYS A 103 -5.20 9.66 9.89
N LEU A 104 -5.45 9.15 8.68
CA LEU A 104 -5.07 7.78 8.35
C LEU A 104 -3.56 7.59 8.47
N LEU A 105 -2.79 8.53 7.91
CA LEU A 105 -1.33 8.46 7.99
C LEU A 105 -0.87 8.53 9.44
N LYS A 106 -1.46 9.43 10.22
CA LYS A 106 -1.10 9.55 11.63
C LYS A 106 -1.44 8.27 12.40
N GLY A 107 -2.60 7.68 12.11
CA GLY A 107 -2.99 6.42 12.75
C GLY A 107 -2.07 5.28 12.41
N LEU A 108 -1.43 5.33 11.24
CA LEU A 108 -0.44 4.34 10.85
C LEU A 108 0.95 4.65 11.40
N GLY A 109 1.12 5.78 12.07
CA GLY A 109 2.38 6.15 12.68
C GLY A 109 3.24 7.10 11.87
N TYR A 110 2.66 7.75 10.85
CA TYR A 110 3.41 8.64 9.97
C TYR A 110 2.88 10.05 10.02
N LYS A 111 3.68 10.98 9.56
CA LYS A 111 3.26 12.37 9.42
C LYS A 111 3.81 12.91 8.10
N ILE A 112 3.13 13.93 7.57
CA ILE A 112 3.58 14.61 6.38
C ILE A 112 4.35 15.85 6.79
N GLU A 113 5.50 16.07 6.17
CA GLU A 113 6.31 17.25 6.40
C GLU A 113 6.47 18.01 5.09
N LEU A 114 6.48 19.31 5.18
CA LEU A 114 6.70 20.18 4.02
C LEU A 114 8.16 20.54 3.94
N LYS A 115 8.69 20.47 2.73
CA LYS A 115 10.07 20.88 2.44
C LYS A 115 10.05 21.88 1.30
N SER A 116 10.97 22.82 1.32
CA SER A 116 11.14 23.73 0.19
C SER A 116 11.54 22.95 -1.05
N ALA A 117 11.01 23.38 -2.16
CA ALA A 117 11.34 22.74 -3.45
C ALA A 117 12.77 23.04 -3.88
#